data_7702a4e59833183d974d4c43d2a00922
#
_entry.id   7702a4e59833183d974d4c43d2a00922
#
_cell.length_a   1.000
_cell.length_b   1.000
_cell.length_c   1.000
_cell.angle_alpha   90.00
_cell.angle_beta   90.00
_cell.angle_gamma   90.00
#
_symmetry.space_group_name_H-M   'P 1'
#
loop_
_entity.id
_entity.type
_entity.pdbx_description
1 polymer ?
#
loop_
_entity_poly.entity_id
_entity_poly.type
_entity_poly.pdbx_seq_one_letter_code
_entity_poly.pdbx_strand_id
1 'polypeptide(L)'
;RGESGIHDEPQHIFQGIVTEKLMNDMDVSDFVIGRETTDEEVSEAMSGFKELLDSGKQVAFIIRKGALEYDGEVKYGNEYSLNREEVIRHIAAVTGDDPVISTTGKISRELFEIRTAAGQGHGTDFLTVGSMGHCSSIALGIATAKPDKKIWCIDGDGAMLMHMGAMAVIGSVCPKNMVHIVINNGAHDTVGGMPTVASSMDIVGIAKACGYPNAVSVSDYDELDRELNTAKNGNGLSLIEVKCQVGSRDDLGRPTTTALENKIGFMEHLNE
;
A
#
# COMPACT_ATOMS: atom_id res chain seq x y z
N ARG A 1 7.03 0.81 16.25
CA ARG A 1 7.24 2.12 15.59
C ARG A 1 6.60 3.22 16.44
N GLY A 2 7.00 4.48 16.23
CA GLY A 2 6.48 5.62 17.01
C GLY A 2 7.08 5.76 18.39
N GLU A 3 8.24 5.17 18.66
CA GLU A 3 8.95 5.32 19.92
C GLU A 3 9.25 6.80 20.20
N SER A 4 8.97 7.22 21.45
CA SER A 4 9.19 8.61 21.87
C SER A 4 10.66 9.02 21.72
N GLY A 5 10.90 10.18 21.10
CA GLY A 5 12.25 10.69 20.84
C GLY A 5 12.94 10.11 19.59
N ILE A 6 12.35 9.13 18.92
CA ILE A 6 12.84 8.56 17.68
C ILE A 6 12.07 9.16 16.50
N HIS A 7 12.80 9.65 15.49
CA HIS A 7 12.16 10.15 14.27
C HIS A 7 11.43 9.02 13.52
N ASP A 8 10.13 9.18 13.35
CA ASP A 8 9.26 8.25 12.63
C ASP A 8 8.14 9.01 11.92
N GLU A 9 7.30 8.30 11.16
CA GLU A 9 6.15 8.86 10.46
C GLU A 9 5.12 9.41 11.47
N PRO A 10 4.47 10.55 11.18
CA PRO A 10 3.51 11.17 12.10
C PRO A 10 2.41 10.23 12.59
N GLN A 11 1.90 9.34 11.71
CA GLN A 11 0.87 8.35 12.07
C GLN A 11 1.36 7.29 13.06
N HIS A 12 2.68 7.06 13.16
CA HIS A 12 3.23 6.08 14.10
C HIS A 12 3.37 6.61 15.52
N ILE A 13 3.41 7.92 15.72
CA ILE A 13 3.60 8.53 17.05
C ILE A 13 2.50 8.08 18.01
N PHE A 14 1.24 8.15 17.58
CA PHE A 14 0.12 7.68 18.40
C PHE A 14 0.18 6.17 18.65
N GLN A 15 0.54 5.38 17.65
CA GLN A 15 0.69 3.92 17.76
C GLN A 15 1.75 3.56 18.82
N GLY A 16 2.89 4.26 18.83
CA GLY A 16 3.93 4.04 19.83
C GLY A 16 3.47 4.32 21.26
N ILE A 17 2.63 5.35 21.44
CA ILE A 17 2.08 5.71 22.77
C ILE A 17 1.13 4.64 23.29
N VAL A 18 0.35 3.98 22.42
CA VAL A 18 -0.73 3.08 22.84
C VAL A 18 -0.39 1.59 22.74
N THR A 19 0.74 1.20 22.16
CA THR A 19 1.07 -0.21 21.89
C THR A 19 1.05 -1.06 23.17
N GLU A 20 1.87 -0.73 24.16
CA GLU A 20 1.94 -1.46 25.42
C GLU A 20 0.60 -1.43 26.17
N LYS A 21 -0.06 -0.26 26.18
CA LYS A 21 -1.38 -0.12 26.81
C LYS A 21 -2.41 -1.05 26.16
N LEU A 22 -2.45 -1.15 24.83
CA LEU A 22 -3.36 -2.04 24.13
C LEU A 22 -3.07 -3.51 24.41
N MET A 23 -1.79 -3.92 24.51
CA MET A 23 -1.42 -5.27 24.91
C MET A 23 -1.99 -5.58 26.30
N ASN A 24 -1.77 -4.69 27.25
CA ASN A 24 -2.28 -4.85 28.62
C ASN A 24 -3.82 -4.89 28.68
N ASP A 25 -4.51 -3.99 27.94
CA ASP A 25 -5.97 -3.95 27.90
C ASP A 25 -6.57 -5.24 27.31
N MET A 26 -5.81 -5.96 26.47
CA MET A 26 -6.20 -7.26 25.88
C MET A 26 -5.74 -8.49 26.71
N ASP A 27 -5.18 -8.29 27.91
CA ASP A 27 -4.57 -9.35 28.74
C ASP A 27 -3.43 -10.11 28.00
N VAL A 28 -2.70 -9.42 27.13
CA VAL A 28 -1.50 -9.92 26.48
C VAL A 28 -0.28 -9.48 27.28
N SER A 29 0.44 -10.43 27.86
CA SER A 29 1.68 -10.14 28.59
C SER A 29 2.78 -9.79 27.60
N ASP A 30 3.42 -8.62 27.75
CA ASP A 30 4.47 -8.19 26.86
C ASP A 30 5.83 -8.04 27.55
N PHE A 31 6.88 -8.12 26.74
CA PHE A 31 8.26 -7.80 27.12
C PHE A 31 8.90 -6.94 26.04
N VAL A 32 9.43 -5.79 26.44
CA VAL A 32 10.05 -4.84 25.51
C VAL A 32 11.54 -5.14 25.35
N ILE A 33 11.98 -5.45 24.15
CA ILE A 33 13.38 -5.65 23.80
C ILE A 33 13.94 -4.33 23.26
N GLY A 34 14.85 -3.71 23.99
CA GLY A 34 15.59 -2.52 23.63
C GLY A 34 17.05 -2.84 23.28
N ARG A 35 17.83 -1.80 22.97
CA ARG A 35 19.26 -1.97 22.65
C ARG A 35 20.12 -2.45 23.82
N GLU A 36 19.68 -2.15 25.03
CA GLU A 36 20.38 -2.50 26.27
C GLU A 36 19.89 -3.83 26.87
N THR A 37 18.89 -4.46 26.24
CA THR A 37 18.35 -5.74 26.71
C THR A 37 19.36 -6.85 26.46
N THR A 38 19.71 -7.60 27.51
CA THR A 38 20.68 -8.68 27.45
C THR A 38 20.05 -10.00 26.98
N ASP A 39 20.88 -10.92 26.52
CA ASP A 39 20.44 -12.28 26.14
C ASP A 39 19.86 -13.05 27.33
N GLU A 40 20.37 -12.81 28.53
CA GLU A 40 19.87 -13.39 29.80
C GLU A 40 18.45 -12.91 30.08
N GLU A 41 18.18 -11.59 29.95
CA GLU A 41 16.85 -11.02 30.19
C GLU A 41 15.83 -11.55 29.15
N VAL A 42 16.25 -11.69 27.88
CA VAL A 42 15.40 -12.31 26.84
C VAL A 42 15.11 -13.77 27.16
N SER A 43 16.12 -14.52 27.61
CA SER A 43 15.97 -15.95 27.97
C SER A 43 15.04 -16.14 29.18
N GLU A 44 15.12 -15.25 30.18
CA GLU A 44 14.22 -15.26 31.34
C GLU A 44 12.78 -14.92 30.90
N ALA A 45 12.60 -13.88 30.10
CA ALA A 45 11.30 -13.52 29.54
C ALA A 45 10.69 -14.66 28.72
N MET A 46 11.47 -15.34 27.86
CA MET A 46 11.02 -16.51 27.10
C MET A 46 10.57 -17.65 28.02
N SER A 47 11.29 -17.89 29.13
CA SER A 47 10.92 -18.92 30.08
C SER A 47 9.58 -18.61 30.78
N GLY A 48 9.39 -17.36 31.20
CA GLY A 48 8.12 -16.90 31.76
C GLY A 48 6.98 -16.94 30.75
N PHE A 49 7.26 -16.56 29.49
CA PHE A 49 6.28 -16.63 28.40
C PHE A 49 5.84 -18.07 28.10
N LYS A 50 6.76 -19.04 28.19
CA LYS A 50 6.40 -20.44 28.04
C LYS A 50 5.38 -20.90 29.08
N GLU A 51 5.54 -20.52 30.35
CA GLU A 51 4.58 -20.83 31.39
C GLU A 51 3.21 -20.19 31.16
N LEU A 52 3.19 -18.93 30.68
CA LEU A 52 1.96 -18.22 30.33
C LEU A 52 1.25 -18.90 29.16
N LEU A 53 1.98 -19.26 28.10
CA LEU A 53 1.46 -19.99 26.95
C LEU A 53 0.90 -21.36 27.34
N ASP A 54 1.61 -22.11 28.21
CA ASP A 54 1.16 -23.41 28.73
C ASP A 54 -0.14 -23.26 29.55
N SER A 55 -0.39 -22.07 30.13
CA SER A 55 -1.64 -21.74 30.84
C SER A 55 -2.74 -21.19 29.92
N GLY A 56 -2.50 -21.10 28.61
CA GLY A 56 -3.47 -20.58 27.61
C GLY A 56 -3.51 -19.07 27.47
N LYS A 57 -2.54 -18.34 28.04
CA LYS A 57 -2.42 -16.88 27.89
C LYS A 57 -1.65 -16.52 26.62
N GLN A 58 -1.85 -15.29 26.15
CA GLN A 58 -1.13 -14.72 25.02
C GLN A 58 0.07 -13.90 25.51
N VAL A 59 1.13 -13.87 24.69
CA VAL A 59 2.35 -13.12 24.99
C VAL A 59 2.86 -12.40 23.77
N ALA A 60 3.61 -11.31 23.95
CA ALA A 60 4.19 -10.53 22.86
C ALA A 60 5.58 -10.00 23.20
N PHE A 61 6.51 -10.05 22.23
CA PHE A 61 7.73 -9.25 22.28
C PHE A 61 7.52 -7.94 21.51
N ILE A 62 7.84 -6.81 22.14
CA ILE A 62 7.84 -5.49 21.53
C ILE A 62 9.29 -5.10 21.24
N ILE A 63 9.65 -5.13 19.95
CA ILE A 63 11.02 -4.87 19.52
C ILE A 63 11.21 -3.38 19.20
N ARG A 64 12.09 -2.71 19.95
CA ARG A 64 12.47 -1.31 19.68
C ARG A 64 13.42 -1.21 18.50
N LYS A 65 13.44 -0.03 17.88
CA LYS A 65 14.31 0.23 16.72
C LYS A 65 15.79 0.05 17.07
N GLY A 66 16.48 -0.81 16.33
CA GLY A 66 17.92 -1.08 16.51
C GLY A 66 18.23 -2.00 17.69
N ALA A 67 17.25 -2.70 18.24
CA ALA A 67 17.45 -3.73 19.25
C ALA A 67 17.90 -5.07 18.66
N LEU A 68 17.60 -5.32 17.41
CA LEU A 68 18.03 -6.50 16.66
C LEU A 68 18.82 -6.06 15.43
N GLU A 69 19.89 -6.76 15.14
CA GLU A 69 20.71 -6.59 13.96
C GLU A 69 20.76 -7.90 13.17
N TYR A 70 20.98 -7.80 11.87
CA TYR A 70 21.15 -8.93 10.98
C TYR A 70 22.33 -8.68 10.05
N ASP A 71 23.37 -9.48 10.15
CA ASP A 71 24.61 -9.32 9.40
C ASP A 71 24.49 -9.81 7.93
N GLY A 72 23.38 -10.47 7.60
CA GLY A 72 23.14 -10.97 6.26
C GLY A 72 22.44 -9.95 5.37
N GLU A 73 22.71 -10.01 4.07
CA GLU A 73 21.97 -9.25 3.06
C GLU A 73 20.94 -10.17 2.39
N VAL A 74 19.66 -9.83 2.52
CA VAL A 74 18.58 -10.53 1.81
C VAL A 74 18.10 -9.65 0.67
N LYS A 75 18.33 -10.11 -0.57
CA LYS A 75 17.85 -9.44 -1.79
C LYS A 75 16.74 -10.27 -2.40
N TYR A 76 15.60 -9.62 -2.61
CA TYR A 76 14.53 -10.15 -3.42
C TYR A 76 14.54 -9.47 -4.78
N GLY A 77 14.32 -10.24 -5.83
CA GLY A 77 14.25 -9.75 -7.20
C GLY A 77 13.26 -10.57 -8.01
N ASN A 78 12.90 -10.05 -9.16
CA ASN A 78 12.14 -10.74 -10.17
C ASN A 78 12.73 -10.45 -11.56
N GLU A 79 12.19 -11.07 -12.60
CA GLU A 79 12.66 -10.92 -13.98
C GLU A 79 11.85 -9.87 -14.78
N TYR A 80 10.98 -9.10 -14.11
CA TYR A 80 10.18 -8.08 -14.76
C TYR A 80 11.03 -6.86 -15.14
N SER A 81 10.71 -6.23 -16.27
CA SER A 81 11.50 -5.16 -16.86
C SER A 81 10.95 -3.75 -16.62
N LEU A 82 9.65 -3.63 -16.29
CA LEU A 82 9.04 -2.32 -16.11
C LEU A 82 9.49 -1.68 -14.79
N ASN A 83 9.92 -0.43 -14.86
CA ASN A 83 10.21 0.39 -13.68
C ASN A 83 8.90 0.96 -13.12
N ARG A 84 8.66 0.81 -11.81
CA ARG A 84 7.41 1.26 -11.17
C ARG A 84 7.20 2.77 -11.30
N GLU A 85 8.22 3.58 -11.08
CA GLU A 85 8.11 5.04 -11.18
C GLU A 85 7.74 5.46 -12.61
N GLU A 86 8.30 4.80 -13.62
CA GLU A 86 7.95 5.06 -15.02
C GLU A 86 6.53 4.61 -15.35
N VAL A 87 6.10 3.45 -14.85
CA VAL A 87 4.70 3.01 -14.93
C VAL A 87 3.74 4.05 -14.36
N ILE A 88 4.05 4.60 -13.17
CA ILE A 88 3.23 5.65 -12.54
C ILE A 88 3.24 6.93 -13.39
N ARG A 89 4.34 7.25 -14.06
CA ARG A 89 4.43 8.38 -14.99
C ARG A 89 3.47 8.21 -16.18
N HIS A 90 3.41 7.03 -16.79
CA HIS A 90 2.44 6.70 -17.85
C HIS A 90 1.00 6.82 -17.34
N ILE A 91 0.72 6.30 -16.14
CA ILE A 91 -0.60 6.42 -15.50
C ILE A 91 -0.95 7.90 -15.28
N ALA A 92 -0.05 8.70 -14.70
CA ALA A 92 -0.28 10.11 -14.43
C ALA A 92 -0.53 10.93 -15.70
N ALA A 93 0.15 10.60 -16.81
CA ALA A 93 -0.05 11.23 -18.10
C ALA A 93 -1.45 10.95 -18.67
N VAL A 94 -1.96 9.73 -18.54
CA VAL A 94 -3.28 9.35 -19.03
C VAL A 94 -4.41 9.85 -18.13
N THR A 95 -4.23 9.81 -16.82
CA THR A 95 -5.26 10.25 -15.87
C THR A 95 -5.53 11.77 -15.99
N GLY A 96 -4.50 12.58 -16.22
CA GLY A 96 -4.66 14.05 -16.28
C GLY A 96 -5.29 14.57 -14.97
N ASP A 97 -6.46 15.19 -15.09
CA ASP A 97 -7.21 15.75 -13.96
C ASP A 97 -8.25 14.79 -13.36
N ASP A 98 -8.32 13.54 -13.83
CA ASP A 98 -9.20 12.54 -13.18
C ASP A 98 -8.75 12.26 -11.74
N PRO A 99 -9.67 11.99 -10.81
CA PRO A 99 -9.34 11.58 -9.46
C PRO A 99 -8.56 10.27 -9.40
N VAL A 100 -7.40 10.30 -8.72
CA VAL A 100 -6.52 9.15 -8.49
C VAL A 100 -6.44 8.84 -7.01
N ILE A 101 -6.69 7.60 -6.64
CA ILE A 101 -6.51 7.09 -5.27
C ILE A 101 -5.34 6.12 -5.28
N SER A 102 -4.25 6.45 -4.58
CA SER A 102 -3.07 5.61 -4.53
C SER A 102 -2.90 4.93 -3.18
N THR A 103 -2.34 3.73 -3.21
CA THR A 103 -1.99 2.99 -1.99
C THR A 103 -0.86 3.67 -1.22
N THR A 104 -0.76 3.40 0.08
CA THR A 104 0.31 3.93 0.93
C THR A 104 1.70 3.45 0.48
N GLY A 105 2.72 4.20 0.81
CA GLY A 105 4.12 3.83 0.62
C GLY A 105 4.76 4.47 -0.62
N LYS A 106 5.64 3.73 -1.31
CA LYS A 106 6.44 4.25 -2.42
C LYS A 106 5.60 4.70 -3.60
N ILE A 107 4.50 4.02 -3.92
CA ILE A 107 3.58 4.39 -5.00
C ILE A 107 3.05 5.82 -4.82
N SER A 108 2.56 6.16 -3.63
CA SER A 108 2.08 7.52 -3.34
C SER A 108 3.22 8.56 -3.40
N ARG A 109 4.43 8.20 -2.99
CA ARG A 109 5.58 9.10 -3.05
C ARG A 109 6.03 9.38 -4.48
N GLU A 110 6.12 8.35 -5.29
CA GLU A 110 6.45 8.46 -6.72
C GLU A 110 5.41 9.28 -7.47
N LEU A 111 4.11 9.02 -7.23
CA LEU A 111 3.03 9.82 -7.83
C LEU A 111 3.14 11.29 -7.46
N PHE A 112 3.38 11.60 -6.17
CA PHE A 112 3.54 12.97 -5.69
C PHE A 112 4.69 13.70 -6.39
N GLU A 113 5.86 13.07 -6.49
CA GLU A 113 7.02 13.67 -7.13
C GLU A 113 6.87 13.80 -8.65
N ILE A 114 6.23 12.84 -9.31
CA ILE A 114 5.90 12.91 -10.75
C ILE A 114 5.01 14.11 -11.04
N ARG A 115 3.95 14.34 -10.25
CA ARG A 115 3.07 15.50 -10.38
C ARG A 115 3.85 16.81 -10.14
N THR A 116 4.68 16.84 -9.10
CA THR A 116 5.54 18.00 -8.81
C THR A 116 6.49 18.32 -9.96
N ALA A 117 7.18 17.32 -10.50
CA ALA A 117 8.10 17.48 -11.62
C ALA A 117 7.41 17.94 -12.91
N ALA A 118 6.14 17.55 -13.10
CA ALA A 118 5.31 17.98 -14.23
C ALA A 118 4.68 19.38 -14.01
N GLY A 119 4.94 20.04 -12.88
CA GLY A 119 4.30 21.33 -12.54
C GLY A 119 2.80 21.23 -12.28
N GLN A 120 2.30 20.04 -11.98
CA GLN A 120 0.89 19.78 -11.66
C GLN A 120 0.63 19.98 -10.16
N GLY A 121 -0.61 20.32 -9.82
CA GLY A 121 -1.08 20.32 -8.44
C GLY A 121 -1.33 18.89 -7.91
N HIS A 122 -1.65 18.79 -6.62
CA HIS A 122 -1.91 17.52 -5.94
C HIS A 122 -3.39 17.32 -5.57
N GLY A 123 -4.28 18.19 -5.99
CA GLY A 123 -5.71 18.11 -5.70
C GLY A 123 -6.41 16.91 -6.35
N THR A 124 -5.88 16.41 -7.46
CA THR A 124 -6.41 15.23 -8.16
C THR A 124 -6.09 13.92 -7.47
N ASP A 125 -5.12 13.89 -6.55
CA ASP A 125 -4.57 12.66 -6.00
C ASP A 125 -4.90 12.50 -4.51
N PHE A 126 -5.57 11.42 -4.13
CA PHE A 126 -5.72 11.00 -2.74
C PHE A 126 -4.62 10.01 -2.38
N LEU A 127 -3.63 10.49 -1.64
CA LEU A 127 -2.48 9.70 -1.21
C LEU A 127 -2.79 9.02 0.12
N THR A 128 -3.09 7.73 0.09
CA THR A 128 -3.40 6.98 1.32
C THR A 128 -2.21 6.96 2.27
N VAL A 129 -2.42 7.37 3.51
CA VAL A 129 -1.43 7.32 4.60
C VAL A 129 -1.86 6.30 5.64
N GLY A 130 -1.02 5.30 5.91
CA GLY A 130 -1.43 4.13 6.70
C GLY A 130 -2.48 3.31 5.94
N SER A 131 -3.36 2.62 6.64
CA SER A 131 -4.51 1.88 6.05
C SER A 131 -4.20 1.12 4.75
N MET A 132 -3.07 0.41 4.72
CA MET A 132 -2.67 -0.39 3.56
C MET A 132 -3.79 -1.37 3.16
N GLY A 133 -4.09 -1.46 1.86
CA GLY A 133 -5.14 -2.31 1.31
C GLY A 133 -6.54 -1.68 1.24
N HIS A 134 -6.72 -0.40 1.64
CA HIS A 134 -8.03 0.26 1.62
C HIS A 134 -8.25 1.20 0.42
N CYS A 135 -7.21 1.49 -0.38
CA CYS A 135 -7.33 2.43 -1.50
C CYS A 135 -8.40 2.01 -2.51
N SER A 136 -8.53 0.72 -2.81
CA SER A 136 -9.55 0.20 -3.73
C SER A 136 -10.98 0.37 -3.19
N SER A 137 -11.18 0.21 -1.87
CA SER A 137 -12.48 0.47 -1.23
C SER A 137 -12.83 1.96 -1.21
N ILE A 138 -11.82 2.84 -1.00
CA ILE A 138 -12.01 4.30 -1.09
C ILE A 138 -12.39 4.67 -2.53
N ALA A 139 -11.68 4.15 -3.53
CA ALA A 139 -11.97 4.37 -4.94
C ALA A 139 -13.38 3.92 -5.32
N LEU A 140 -13.84 2.75 -4.82
CA LEU A 140 -15.21 2.28 -5.01
C LEU A 140 -16.24 3.27 -4.44
N GLY A 141 -16.03 3.76 -3.22
CA GLY A 141 -16.91 4.73 -2.59
C GLY A 141 -17.04 6.00 -3.42
N ILE A 142 -15.92 6.52 -3.93
CA ILE A 142 -15.89 7.71 -4.78
C ILE A 142 -16.55 7.43 -6.14
N ALA A 143 -16.23 6.30 -6.78
CA ALA A 143 -16.82 5.94 -8.07
C ALA A 143 -18.36 5.83 -7.99
N THR A 144 -18.87 5.33 -6.88
CA THR A 144 -20.31 5.25 -6.64
C THR A 144 -20.94 6.62 -6.37
N ALA A 145 -20.24 7.50 -5.65
CA ALA A 145 -20.73 8.84 -5.32
C ALA A 145 -20.59 9.85 -6.48
N LYS A 146 -19.67 9.64 -7.40
CA LYS A 146 -19.35 10.51 -8.53
C LYS A 146 -19.38 9.71 -9.85
N PRO A 147 -20.55 9.24 -10.31
CA PRO A 147 -20.65 8.34 -11.47
C PRO A 147 -20.20 8.99 -12.78
N ASP A 148 -20.15 10.31 -12.87
CA ASP A 148 -19.76 11.07 -14.05
C ASP A 148 -18.24 11.33 -14.13
N LYS A 149 -17.49 11.04 -13.05
CA LYS A 149 -16.02 11.18 -13.04
C LYS A 149 -15.36 9.80 -13.23
N LYS A 150 -14.30 9.72 -14.02
CA LYS A 150 -13.46 8.53 -14.11
C LYS A 150 -12.58 8.45 -12.87
N ILE A 151 -12.60 7.33 -12.16
CA ILE A 151 -11.87 7.12 -10.90
C ILE A 151 -10.78 6.08 -11.10
N TRP A 152 -9.55 6.46 -10.76
CA TRP A 152 -8.38 5.62 -10.87
C TRP A 152 -7.89 5.19 -9.50
N CYS A 153 -7.70 3.89 -9.32
CA CYS A 153 -7.09 3.31 -8.12
C CYS A 153 -5.73 2.73 -8.49
N ILE A 154 -4.65 3.23 -7.89
CA ILE A 154 -3.31 2.66 -8.03
C ILE A 154 -3.00 1.89 -6.76
N ASP A 155 -3.13 0.58 -6.82
CA ASP A 155 -2.85 -0.35 -5.73
C ASP A 155 -1.50 -1.05 -5.93
N GLY A 156 -0.97 -1.63 -4.87
CA GLY A 156 0.15 -2.54 -4.93
C GLY A 156 -0.30 -3.99 -4.69
N ASP A 157 0.46 -4.95 -5.17
CA ASP A 157 0.15 -6.37 -4.98
C ASP A 157 -0.03 -6.74 -3.51
N GLY A 158 0.90 -6.34 -2.65
CA GLY A 158 0.82 -6.59 -1.21
C GLY A 158 -0.36 -5.87 -0.54
N ALA A 159 -0.70 -4.66 -1.00
CA ALA A 159 -1.84 -3.91 -0.47
C ALA A 159 -3.16 -4.56 -0.88
N MET A 160 -3.31 -4.93 -2.16
CA MET A 160 -4.47 -5.68 -2.66
C MET A 160 -4.68 -6.98 -1.87
N LEU A 161 -3.60 -7.72 -1.60
CA LEU A 161 -3.66 -8.98 -0.85
C LEU A 161 -4.15 -8.81 0.59
N MET A 162 -3.81 -7.70 1.26
CA MET A 162 -4.25 -7.45 2.65
C MET A 162 -5.77 -7.38 2.78
N HIS A 163 -6.48 -6.88 1.77
CA HIS A 163 -7.94 -6.76 1.76
C HIS A 163 -8.55 -7.26 0.46
N MET A 164 -8.08 -8.41 -0.02
CA MET A 164 -8.49 -9.00 -1.30
C MET A 164 -10.01 -9.21 -1.42
N GLY A 165 -10.72 -9.39 -0.31
CA GLY A 165 -12.19 -9.43 -0.28
C GLY A 165 -12.88 -8.17 -0.84
N ALA A 166 -12.18 -7.03 -0.85
CA ALA A 166 -12.70 -5.81 -1.49
C ALA A 166 -12.95 -6.00 -2.99
N MET A 167 -12.19 -6.85 -3.66
CA MET A 167 -12.38 -7.15 -5.09
C MET A 167 -13.77 -7.77 -5.36
N ALA A 168 -14.24 -8.65 -4.47
CA ALA A 168 -15.57 -9.25 -4.59
C ALA A 168 -16.67 -8.20 -4.43
N VAL A 169 -16.51 -7.23 -3.51
CA VAL A 169 -17.45 -6.12 -3.33
C VAL A 169 -17.44 -5.20 -4.56
N ILE A 170 -16.25 -4.83 -5.04
CA ILE A 170 -16.09 -3.98 -6.24
C ILE A 170 -16.71 -4.64 -7.45
N GLY A 171 -16.43 -5.92 -7.69
CA GLY A 171 -17.01 -6.68 -8.81
C GLY A 171 -18.53 -6.83 -8.71
N SER A 172 -19.08 -7.00 -7.50
CA SER A 172 -20.53 -7.06 -7.26
C SER A 172 -21.23 -5.73 -7.54
N VAL A 173 -20.62 -4.59 -7.15
CA VAL A 173 -21.14 -3.24 -7.45
C VAL A 173 -20.95 -2.90 -8.92
N CYS A 174 -19.84 -3.33 -9.51
CA CYS A 174 -19.44 -3.15 -10.90
C CYS A 174 -19.57 -1.70 -11.41
N PRO A 175 -18.89 -0.72 -10.76
CA PRO A 175 -19.00 0.68 -11.14
C PRO A 175 -18.42 0.89 -12.56
N LYS A 176 -19.15 1.62 -13.42
CA LYS A 176 -18.79 1.78 -14.84
C LYS A 176 -17.63 2.74 -15.07
N ASN A 177 -17.21 3.44 -14.04
CA ASN A 177 -16.26 4.55 -14.10
C ASN A 177 -14.99 4.32 -13.28
N MET A 178 -14.72 3.07 -12.83
CA MET A 178 -13.55 2.75 -12.02
C MET A 178 -12.52 1.93 -12.79
N VAL A 179 -11.26 2.34 -12.68
CA VAL A 179 -10.08 1.60 -13.15
C VAL A 179 -9.24 1.23 -11.95
N HIS A 180 -9.02 -0.07 -11.73
CA HIS A 180 -8.20 -0.62 -10.66
C HIS A 180 -6.88 -1.12 -11.24
N ILE A 181 -5.79 -0.41 -10.99
CA ILE A 181 -4.45 -0.77 -11.42
C ILE A 181 -3.74 -1.43 -10.24
N VAL A 182 -3.21 -2.63 -10.44
CA VAL A 182 -2.42 -3.35 -9.45
C VAL A 182 -0.98 -3.43 -9.93
N ILE A 183 -0.09 -2.65 -9.30
CA ILE A 183 1.34 -2.72 -9.55
C ILE A 183 1.90 -3.93 -8.81
N ASN A 184 2.26 -4.97 -9.56
CA ASN A 184 2.74 -6.24 -9.03
C ASN A 184 4.25 -6.36 -9.25
N ASN A 185 5.02 -6.12 -8.19
CA ASN A 185 6.45 -6.38 -8.16
C ASN A 185 6.83 -7.63 -7.32
N GLY A 186 5.83 -8.32 -6.76
CA GLY A 186 6.03 -9.50 -5.93
C GLY A 186 6.68 -9.22 -4.58
N ALA A 187 6.72 -7.95 -4.11
CA ALA A 187 7.44 -7.59 -2.90
C ALA A 187 6.82 -6.43 -2.11
N HIS A 188 6.97 -6.48 -0.79
CA HIS A 188 6.67 -5.37 0.13
C HIS A 188 7.82 -4.36 0.15
N ASP A 189 7.99 -3.62 -0.92
CA ASP A 189 9.14 -2.75 -1.20
C ASP A 189 9.36 -1.63 -0.16
N THR A 190 8.28 -1.14 0.45
CA THR A 190 8.34 -0.05 1.44
C THR A 190 8.91 -0.51 2.80
N VAL A 191 8.87 -1.80 3.10
CA VAL A 191 9.24 -2.37 4.40
C VAL A 191 10.32 -3.45 4.30
N GLY A 192 11.25 -3.31 3.36
CA GLY A 192 12.43 -4.17 3.25
C GLY A 192 12.42 -5.11 2.05
N GLY A 193 11.42 -5.04 1.16
CA GLY A 193 11.41 -5.81 -0.08
C GLY A 193 11.10 -7.31 0.11
N MET A 194 10.47 -7.69 1.22
CA MET A 194 10.06 -9.08 1.45
C MET A 194 9.08 -9.55 0.37
N PRO A 195 9.17 -10.81 -0.08
CA PRO A 195 8.31 -11.32 -1.13
C PRO A 195 6.84 -11.35 -0.70
N THR A 196 5.94 -11.06 -1.64
CA THR A 196 4.51 -11.34 -1.52
C THR A 196 4.18 -12.67 -2.20
N VAL A 197 2.99 -13.20 -1.97
CA VAL A 197 2.48 -14.38 -2.70
C VAL A 197 1.94 -14.03 -4.09
N ALA A 198 1.90 -12.76 -4.46
CA ALA A 198 1.34 -12.29 -5.73
C ALA A 198 2.04 -12.87 -6.96
N SER A 199 3.34 -13.20 -6.85
CA SER A 199 4.10 -13.83 -7.94
C SER A 199 3.59 -15.22 -8.34
N SER A 200 2.89 -15.92 -7.43
CA SER A 200 2.31 -17.24 -7.65
C SER A 200 0.80 -17.24 -7.89
N MET A 201 0.18 -16.06 -7.99
CA MET A 201 -1.27 -15.91 -8.13
C MET A 201 -1.67 -15.45 -9.53
N ASP A 202 -2.83 -15.91 -9.97
CA ASP A 202 -3.53 -15.37 -11.16
C ASP A 202 -4.48 -14.23 -10.72
N ILE A 203 -3.93 -13.02 -10.57
CA ILE A 203 -4.69 -11.84 -10.16
C ILE A 203 -5.81 -11.53 -11.16
N VAL A 204 -5.53 -11.69 -12.45
CA VAL A 204 -6.51 -11.46 -13.52
C VAL A 204 -7.67 -12.45 -13.44
N GLY A 205 -7.37 -13.74 -13.23
CA GLY A 205 -8.38 -14.77 -13.02
C GLY A 205 -9.24 -14.52 -11.78
N ILE A 206 -8.62 -14.10 -10.68
CA ILE A 206 -9.32 -13.72 -9.44
C ILE A 206 -10.26 -12.53 -9.68
N ALA A 207 -9.79 -11.48 -10.37
CA ALA A 207 -10.61 -10.32 -10.69
C ALA A 207 -11.84 -10.71 -11.53
N LYS A 208 -11.65 -11.53 -12.56
CA LYS A 208 -12.75 -12.06 -13.38
C LYS A 208 -13.75 -12.88 -12.56
N ALA A 209 -13.25 -13.75 -11.68
CA ALA A 209 -14.08 -14.53 -10.78
C ALA A 209 -14.85 -13.66 -9.77
N CYS A 210 -14.28 -12.52 -9.37
CA CYS A 210 -14.95 -11.51 -8.54
C CYS A 210 -15.99 -10.66 -9.32
N GLY A 211 -16.08 -10.78 -10.63
CA GLY A 211 -17.06 -10.03 -11.43
C GLY A 211 -16.53 -8.80 -12.17
N TYR A 212 -15.20 -8.65 -12.28
CA TYR A 212 -14.62 -7.61 -13.15
C TYR A 212 -14.82 -8.00 -14.63
N PRO A 213 -15.55 -7.21 -15.43
CA PRO A 213 -15.78 -7.53 -16.84
C PRO A 213 -14.49 -7.42 -17.67
N ASN A 214 -13.59 -6.53 -17.27
CA ASN A 214 -12.31 -6.33 -17.95
C ASN A 214 -11.18 -6.53 -16.95
N ALA A 215 -10.30 -7.48 -17.22
CA ALA A 215 -9.09 -7.69 -16.41
C ALA A 215 -7.98 -8.22 -17.30
N VAL A 216 -6.83 -7.55 -17.27
CA VAL A 216 -5.65 -7.85 -18.09
C VAL A 216 -4.38 -7.76 -17.26
N SER A 217 -3.33 -8.46 -17.70
CA SER A 217 -1.97 -8.33 -17.14
C SER A 217 -1.07 -7.80 -18.25
N VAL A 218 -0.23 -6.81 -17.94
CA VAL A 218 0.70 -6.18 -18.87
C VAL A 218 2.13 -6.27 -18.34
N SER A 219 3.10 -6.37 -19.25
CA SER A 219 4.52 -6.57 -18.95
C SER A 219 5.46 -5.68 -19.76
N ASP A 220 4.93 -4.85 -20.64
CA ASP A 220 5.67 -3.83 -21.40
C ASP A 220 4.90 -2.51 -21.46
N TYR A 221 5.58 -1.42 -21.87
CA TYR A 221 4.99 -0.08 -21.91
C TYR A 221 3.96 0.10 -23.03
N ASP A 222 4.11 -0.57 -24.17
CA ASP A 222 3.16 -0.46 -25.28
C ASP A 222 1.80 -1.11 -24.89
N GLU A 223 1.86 -2.26 -24.21
CA GLU A 223 0.68 -2.89 -23.63
C GLU A 223 0.04 -2.00 -22.57
N LEU A 224 0.86 -1.44 -21.66
CA LEU A 224 0.38 -0.54 -20.62
C LEU A 224 -0.37 0.65 -21.20
N ASP A 225 0.23 1.37 -22.17
CA ASP A 225 -0.37 2.54 -22.78
C ASP A 225 -1.66 2.20 -23.51
N ARG A 226 -1.71 1.07 -24.20
CA ARG A 226 -2.92 0.59 -24.88
C ARG A 226 -4.05 0.34 -23.89
N GLU A 227 -3.78 -0.38 -22.79
CA GLU A 227 -4.80 -0.72 -21.79
C GLU A 227 -5.22 0.51 -20.96
N LEU A 228 -4.31 1.42 -20.62
CA LEU A 228 -4.65 2.69 -19.96
C LEU A 228 -5.58 3.54 -20.85
N ASN A 229 -5.27 3.70 -22.13
CA ASN A 229 -6.11 4.44 -23.06
C ASN A 229 -7.46 3.75 -23.31
N THR A 230 -7.49 2.43 -23.38
CA THR A 230 -8.73 1.65 -23.46
C THR A 230 -9.61 1.88 -22.24
N ALA A 231 -9.03 1.85 -21.03
CA ALA A 231 -9.76 2.10 -19.79
C ALA A 231 -10.21 3.57 -19.66
N LYS A 232 -9.39 4.54 -20.11
CA LYS A 232 -9.73 5.97 -20.11
C LYS A 232 -10.98 6.26 -20.94
N ASN A 233 -11.03 5.70 -22.15
CA ASN A 233 -12.10 5.94 -23.12
C ASN A 233 -13.28 4.95 -22.96
N GLY A 234 -13.06 3.86 -22.24
CA GLY A 234 -14.07 2.83 -22.02
C GLY A 234 -15.07 3.20 -20.93
N ASN A 235 -16.17 2.45 -20.89
CA ASN A 235 -17.21 2.58 -19.87
C ASN A 235 -17.45 1.21 -19.23
N GLY A 236 -16.74 0.93 -18.13
CA GLY A 236 -16.81 -0.32 -17.39
C GLY A 236 -15.71 -0.44 -16.36
N LEU A 237 -15.98 -1.25 -15.34
CA LEU A 237 -14.98 -1.63 -14.35
C LEU A 237 -13.83 -2.39 -15.04
N SER A 238 -12.61 -1.96 -14.80
CA SER A 238 -11.41 -2.58 -15.37
C SER A 238 -10.37 -2.83 -14.29
N LEU A 239 -9.65 -3.96 -14.40
CA LEU A 239 -8.43 -4.21 -13.64
C LEU A 239 -7.25 -4.32 -14.62
N ILE A 240 -6.16 -3.63 -14.33
CA ILE A 240 -4.89 -3.73 -15.05
C ILE A 240 -3.81 -4.15 -14.06
N GLU A 241 -3.35 -5.41 -14.13
CA GLU A 241 -2.17 -5.86 -13.42
C GLU A 241 -0.93 -5.43 -14.21
N VAL A 242 -0.01 -4.72 -13.56
CA VAL A 242 1.24 -4.27 -14.19
C VAL A 242 2.42 -4.96 -13.52
N LYS A 243 3.11 -5.81 -14.27
CA LYS A 243 4.29 -6.56 -13.80
C LYS A 243 5.51 -5.65 -13.77
N CYS A 244 5.99 -5.29 -12.57
CA CYS A 244 7.12 -4.39 -12.37
C CYS A 244 8.30 -5.05 -11.68
N GLN A 245 9.51 -4.54 -11.93
CA GLN A 245 10.69 -4.92 -11.18
C GLN A 245 10.61 -4.44 -9.72
N VAL A 246 11.34 -5.14 -8.85
CA VAL A 246 11.53 -4.73 -7.45
C VAL A 246 12.49 -3.54 -7.40
N GLY A 247 12.24 -2.62 -6.49
CA GLY A 247 13.14 -1.51 -6.19
C GLY A 247 12.51 -0.13 -6.39
N SER A 248 13.25 0.86 -5.95
CA SER A 248 12.98 2.29 -6.12
C SER A 248 14.29 3.03 -6.07
N ARG A 249 14.34 4.26 -6.56
CA ARG A 249 15.50 5.13 -6.38
C ARG A 249 15.72 5.46 -4.90
N ASP A 250 16.98 5.65 -4.51
CA ASP A 250 17.37 5.85 -3.11
C ASP A 250 16.96 7.23 -2.57
N ASP A 251 16.89 8.24 -3.45
CA ASP A 251 16.56 9.63 -3.12
C ASP A 251 15.06 9.94 -3.16
N LEU A 252 14.20 8.92 -3.30
CA LEU A 252 12.74 9.10 -3.31
C LEU A 252 12.25 9.76 -2.01
N GLY A 253 11.74 10.99 -2.15
CA GLY A 253 11.24 11.81 -1.05
C GLY A 253 9.90 11.36 -0.50
N ARG A 254 9.27 12.29 0.20
CA ARG A 254 7.93 12.11 0.78
C ARG A 254 7.04 13.27 0.38
N PRO A 255 5.71 13.06 0.31
CA PRO A 255 4.79 14.17 0.14
C PRO A 255 5.05 15.25 1.19
N THR A 256 5.09 16.49 0.74
CA THR A 256 5.31 17.65 1.61
C THR A 256 4.01 18.19 2.23
N THR A 257 2.86 17.71 1.77
CA THR A 257 1.55 18.00 2.33
C THR A 257 1.21 17.00 3.45
N THR A 258 0.51 17.48 4.47
CA THR A 258 -0.08 16.58 5.49
C THR A 258 -1.23 15.77 4.88
N ALA A 259 -1.59 14.66 5.52
CA ALA A 259 -2.75 13.85 5.10
C ALA A 259 -4.06 14.64 5.13
N LEU A 260 -4.20 15.60 6.06
CA LEU A 260 -5.37 16.47 6.15
C LEU A 260 -5.44 17.46 4.98
N GLU A 261 -4.35 18.14 4.66
CA GLU A 261 -4.25 19.05 3.51
C GLU A 261 -4.51 18.31 2.19
N ASN A 262 -3.92 17.12 2.02
CA ASN A 262 -4.18 16.29 0.85
C ASN A 262 -5.67 15.92 0.74
N LYS A 263 -6.30 15.48 1.84
CA LYS A 263 -7.74 15.20 1.87
C LYS A 263 -8.57 16.42 1.49
N ILE A 264 -8.27 17.60 2.06
CA ILE A 264 -9.04 18.83 1.80
C ILE A 264 -8.96 19.20 0.31
N GLY A 265 -7.75 19.28 -0.26
CA GLY A 265 -7.57 19.62 -1.67
C GLY A 265 -8.22 18.60 -2.61
N PHE A 266 -8.13 17.30 -2.28
CA PHE A 266 -8.79 16.26 -3.06
C PHE A 266 -10.33 16.37 -3.00
N MET A 267 -10.90 16.66 -1.83
CA MET A 267 -12.35 16.85 -1.68
C MET A 267 -12.86 18.10 -2.40
N GLU A 268 -12.06 19.17 -2.44
CA GLU A 268 -12.37 20.37 -3.23
C GLU A 268 -12.44 20.02 -4.71
N HIS A 269 -11.41 19.35 -5.24
CA HIS A 269 -11.38 18.90 -6.64
C HIS A 269 -12.54 17.93 -7.01
N LEU A 270 -12.95 17.06 -6.09
CA LEU A 270 -14.09 16.17 -6.34
C LEU A 270 -15.43 16.91 -6.45
N ASN A 271 -15.53 18.13 -5.93
CA ASN A 271 -16.76 18.92 -5.92
C ASN A 271 -16.81 20.01 -7.02
N GLU A 272 -15.73 20.16 -7.77
CA GLU A 272 -15.68 20.92 -9.03
C GLU A 272 -16.36 20.14 -10.17
#